data_a79c1cf3d0bdc1ff042062f7a642bb50
#
_entry.id   a79c1cf3d0bdc1ff042062f7a642bb50
#
_cell.length_a   1.000
_cell.length_b   1.000
_cell.length_c   1.000
_cell.angle_alpha   90.00
_cell.angle_beta   90.00
_cell.angle_gamma   90.00
#
_symmetry.space_group_name_H-M   'P 1'
#
loop_
_entity.id
_entity.type
_entity.pdbx_description
1 polymer ?
#
loop_
_entity_poly.entity_id
_entity_poly.type
_entity_poly.pdbx_seq_one_letter_code
_entity_poly.pdbx_strand_id
1 'polypeptide(L)'
;MIQKCPQCGAVLPADDSCQHRFDQCMALEFENPTVFGAVHHLTVACYMLQHNGYSRDVWLEARNMVAQFVHDGVMPAEMRRRGRSRLDSGHRTWSMSKGAKLAEFAAIVWSRTIADIRLDNPEIYCHDVTQWAMSILSDTEWLPK
;
A
#
# COMPACT_ATOMS: atom_id res chain seq x y z
N MET A 1 5.07 -11.19 -24.45
CA MET A 1 6.22 -10.82 -23.59
C MET A 1 5.74 -10.39 -22.22
N ILE A 2 6.43 -10.79 -21.19
CA ILE A 2 6.15 -10.38 -19.82
C ILE A 2 7.32 -9.56 -19.29
N GLN A 3 7.06 -8.74 -18.28
CA GLN A 3 8.09 -7.97 -17.61
C GLN A 3 7.90 -8.08 -16.09
N LYS A 4 8.96 -7.91 -15.36
CA LYS A 4 8.95 -7.96 -13.90
C LYS A 4 9.20 -6.56 -13.34
N CYS A 5 8.34 -6.12 -12.44
CA CYS A 5 8.54 -4.83 -11.78
C CYS A 5 9.81 -4.89 -10.91
N PRO A 6 10.75 -3.97 -11.09
CA PRO A 6 11.99 -3.98 -10.31
C PRO A 6 11.77 -3.64 -8.83
N GLN A 7 10.64 -3.08 -8.46
CA GLN A 7 10.34 -2.70 -7.09
C GLN A 7 9.56 -3.77 -6.33
N CYS A 8 8.41 -4.19 -6.85
CA CYS A 8 7.57 -5.16 -6.14
C CYS A 8 7.71 -6.60 -6.65
N GLY A 9 8.30 -6.78 -7.82
CA GLY A 9 8.45 -8.11 -8.42
C GLY A 9 7.23 -8.62 -9.16
N ALA A 10 6.20 -7.80 -9.33
CA ALA A 10 5.01 -8.20 -10.08
C ALA A 10 5.37 -8.58 -11.52
N VAL A 11 4.82 -9.69 -12.00
CA VAL A 11 5.00 -10.13 -13.38
C VAL A 11 3.76 -9.72 -14.17
N LEU A 12 3.97 -8.84 -15.14
CA LEU A 12 2.89 -8.24 -15.92
C LEU A 12 3.18 -8.37 -17.41
N PRO A 13 2.12 -8.31 -18.27
CA PRO A 13 2.33 -8.18 -19.72
C PRO A 13 3.16 -6.94 -20.03
N ALA A 14 3.88 -6.97 -21.16
CA ALA A 14 4.78 -5.87 -21.53
C ALA A 14 4.06 -4.54 -21.77
N ASP A 15 2.77 -4.57 -22.08
CA ASP A 15 1.93 -3.39 -22.29
C ASP A 15 1.23 -2.90 -21.02
N ASP A 16 1.51 -3.52 -19.88
CA ASP A 16 0.90 -3.17 -18.60
C ASP A 16 2.01 -2.74 -17.61
N SER A 17 1.59 -2.09 -16.51
CA SER A 17 2.52 -1.64 -15.46
C SER A 17 1.79 -1.59 -14.12
N CYS A 18 2.56 -1.59 -13.05
CA CYS A 18 2.02 -1.41 -11.70
C CYS A 18 1.30 -0.06 -11.58
N GLN A 19 1.87 1.00 -12.17
CA GLN A 19 1.25 2.33 -12.16
C GLN A 19 -0.10 2.32 -12.87
N HIS A 20 -0.19 1.67 -14.03
CA HIS A 20 -1.44 1.55 -14.76
C HIS A 20 -2.51 0.83 -13.93
N ARG A 21 -2.14 -0.26 -13.29
CA ARG A 21 -3.05 -1.02 -12.42
C ARG A 21 -3.48 -0.21 -11.20
N PHE A 22 -2.56 0.55 -10.62
CA PHE A 22 -2.89 1.45 -9.51
C PHE A 22 -3.87 2.53 -9.94
N ASP A 23 -3.68 3.12 -11.12
CA ASP A 23 -4.60 4.11 -11.67
C ASP A 23 -6.00 3.52 -11.86
N GLN A 24 -6.10 2.28 -12.32
CA GLN A 24 -7.38 1.57 -12.44
C GLN A 24 -8.05 1.38 -11.07
N CYS A 25 -7.27 1.00 -10.06
CA CYS A 25 -7.79 0.87 -8.69
C CYS A 25 -8.32 2.21 -8.17
N MET A 26 -7.56 3.28 -8.38
CA MET A 26 -7.97 4.61 -7.93
C MET A 26 -9.26 5.07 -8.62
N ALA A 27 -9.39 4.83 -9.93
CA ALA A 27 -10.60 5.15 -10.67
C ALA A 27 -11.82 4.42 -10.10
N LEU A 28 -11.70 3.12 -9.84
CA LEU A 28 -12.80 2.34 -9.26
C LEU A 28 -13.16 2.84 -7.86
N GLU A 29 -12.17 3.15 -7.04
CA GLU A 29 -12.40 3.60 -5.66
C GLU A 29 -13.05 4.97 -5.61
N PHE A 30 -12.65 5.89 -6.47
CA PHE A 30 -13.27 7.22 -6.54
C PHE A 30 -14.67 7.18 -7.13
N GLU A 31 -14.93 6.32 -8.10
CA GLU A 31 -16.27 6.16 -8.68
C GLU A 31 -17.23 5.46 -7.72
N ASN A 32 -16.72 4.60 -6.83
CA ASN A 32 -17.53 3.78 -5.92
C ASN A 32 -16.95 3.85 -4.50
N PRO A 33 -17.00 5.02 -3.85
CA PRO A 33 -16.27 5.24 -2.60
C PRO A 33 -16.73 4.40 -1.41
N THR A 34 -17.97 3.92 -1.42
CA THR A 34 -18.52 3.10 -0.33
C THR A 34 -18.31 1.60 -0.54
N VAL A 35 -18.00 1.19 -1.76
CA VAL A 35 -17.87 -0.23 -2.13
C VAL A 35 -16.41 -0.55 -2.43
N PHE A 36 -15.88 -0.15 -3.58
CA PHE A 36 -14.45 -0.31 -3.89
C PHE A 36 -13.58 0.57 -2.99
N GLY A 37 -14.04 1.79 -2.71
CA GLY A 37 -13.30 2.75 -1.90
C GLY A 37 -13.25 2.44 -0.41
N ALA A 38 -13.97 1.42 0.06
CA ALA A 38 -13.94 1.02 1.46
C ALA A 38 -12.54 0.63 1.93
N VAL A 39 -11.67 0.18 1.02
CA VAL A 39 -10.28 -0.22 1.31
C VAL A 39 -9.25 0.76 0.75
N HIS A 40 -9.67 1.97 0.37
CA HIS A 40 -8.78 2.96 -0.24
C HIS A 40 -7.51 3.20 0.59
N HIS A 41 -7.66 3.32 1.90
CA HIS A 41 -6.53 3.53 2.82
C HIS A 41 -5.51 2.38 2.75
N LEU A 42 -5.97 1.15 2.54
CA LEU A 42 -5.08 -0.01 2.39
C LEU A 42 -4.44 -0.04 1.01
N THR A 43 -5.22 0.22 -0.04
CA THR A 43 -4.73 0.18 -1.42
C THR A 43 -3.55 1.13 -1.62
N VAL A 44 -3.71 2.37 -1.18
CA VAL A 44 -2.65 3.40 -1.30
C VAL A 44 -1.42 3.00 -0.50
N ALA A 45 -1.60 2.60 0.77
CA ALA A 45 -0.49 2.21 1.62
C ALA A 45 0.28 1.00 1.06
N CYS A 46 -0.43 -0.03 0.63
CA CYS A 46 0.19 -1.22 0.05
C CYS A 46 1.03 -0.89 -1.17
N TYR A 47 0.47 -0.11 -2.09
CA TYR A 47 1.18 0.30 -3.29
C TYR A 47 2.45 1.07 -2.96
N MET A 48 2.34 2.08 -2.09
CA MET A 48 3.48 2.93 -1.73
C MET A 48 4.55 2.16 -0.97
N LEU A 49 4.16 1.24 -0.09
CA LEU A 49 5.12 0.41 0.65
C LEU A 49 5.95 -0.47 -0.29
N GLN A 50 5.35 -0.96 -1.36
CA GLN A 50 6.04 -1.85 -2.31
C GLN A 50 6.79 -1.09 -3.42
N HIS A 51 6.52 0.21 -3.59
CA HIS A 51 7.09 1.00 -4.69
C HIS A 51 7.93 2.19 -4.21
N ASN A 52 8.35 2.16 -2.95
CA ASN A 52 9.25 3.15 -2.35
C ASN A 52 8.77 4.60 -2.49
N GLY A 53 7.46 4.81 -2.31
CA GLY A 53 6.87 6.13 -2.34
C GLY A 53 7.11 6.95 -1.08
N TYR A 54 7.74 6.37 -0.06
CA TYR A 54 7.92 6.98 1.25
C TYR A 54 9.40 7.07 1.63
N SER A 55 9.75 8.06 2.46
CA SER A 55 11.01 8.06 3.18
C SER A 55 11.01 6.90 4.19
N ARG A 56 12.19 6.58 4.75
CA ARG A 56 12.32 5.45 5.68
C ARG A 56 11.37 5.54 6.87
N ASP A 57 11.33 6.71 7.53
CA ASP A 57 10.50 6.89 8.72
C ASP A 57 9.01 6.81 8.38
N VAL A 58 8.60 7.41 7.28
CA VAL A 58 7.22 7.36 6.81
C VAL A 58 6.85 5.95 6.39
N TRP A 59 7.78 5.20 5.79
CA TRP A 59 7.56 3.80 5.42
C TRP A 59 7.22 2.95 6.65
N LEU A 60 8.01 3.10 7.71
CA LEU A 60 7.78 2.38 8.96
C LEU A 60 6.46 2.77 9.62
N GLU A 61 6.12 4.05 9.61
CA GLU A 61 4.83 4.53 10.12
C GLU A 61 3.66 3.98 9.30
N ALA A 62 3.78 3.99 7.97
CA ALA A 62 2.74 3.46 7.09
C ALA A 62 2.52 1.97 7.33
N ARG A 63 3.59 1.21 7.54
CA ARG A 63 3.49 -0.20 7.89
C ARG A 63 2.74 -0.40 9.21
N ASN A 64 3.06 0.42 10.21
CA ASN A 64 2.38 0.36 11.50
C ASN A 64 0.89 0.71 11.38
N MET A 65 0.57 1.69 10.55
CA MET A 65 -0.82 2.05 10.26
C MET A 65 -1.58 0.90 9.62
N VAL A 66 -0.98 0.22 8.66
CA VAL A 66 -1.59 -0.95 8.02
C VAL A 66 -1.86 -2.03 9.07
N ALA A 67 -0.91 -2.27 9.98
CA ALA A 67 -1.09 -3.23 11.06
C ALA A 67 -2.27 -2.87 11.96
N GLN A 68 -2.43 -1.58 12.28
CA GLN A 68 -3.56 -1.12 13.09
C GLN A 68 -4.90 -1.30 12.37
N PHE A 69 -4.97 -1.01 11.07
CA PHE A 69 -6.17 -1.23 10.27
C PHE A 69 -6.55 -2.72 10.23
N VAL A 70 -5.57 -3.57 9.97
CA VAL A 70 -5.80 -4.99 9.72
C VAL A 70 -5.98 -5.81 11.00
N HIS A 71 -5.12 -5.59 11.99
CA HIS A 71 -5.13 -6.40 13.22
C HIS A 71 -6.01 -5.82 14.32
N ASP A 72 -6.02 -4.50 14.47
CA ASP A 72 -6.74 -3.83 15.56
C ASP A 72 -8.09 -3.29 15.12
N GLY A 73 -8.40 -3.34 13.82
CA GLY A 73 -9.65 -2.86 13.29
C GLY A 73 -9.86 -1.36 13.40
N VAL A 74 -8.78 -0.58 13.52
CA VAL A 74 -8.85 0.87 13.60
C VAL A 74 -9.44 1.42 12.29
N MET A 75 -10.42 2.31 12.39
CA MET A 75 -11.06 2.90 11.22
C MET A 75 -10.26 4.09 10.67
N PRO A 76 -10.32 4.34 9.36
CA PRO A 76 -9.59 5.47 8.76
C PRO A 76 -9.89 6.82 9.40
N ALA A 77 -11.11 7.07 9.84
CA ALA A 77 -11.48 8.32 10.50
C ALA A 77 -10.72 8.53 11.81
N GLU A 78 -10.52 7.47 12.59
CA GLU A 78 -9.73 7.51 13.82
C GLU A 78 -8.26 7.78 13.50
N MET A 79 -7.74 7.15 12.46
CA MET A 79 -6.37 7.34 12.04
C MET A 79 -6.11 8.77 11.59
N ARG A 80 -7.06 9.38 10.86
CA ARG A 80 -6.96 10.79 10.45
C ARG A 80 -6.96 11.72 11.66
N ARG A 81 -7.76 11.42 12.66
CA ARG A 81 -7.81 12.21 13.91
C ARG A 81 -6.47 12.16 14.63
N ARG A 82 -5.84 10.98 14.74
CA ARG A 82 -4.51 10.82 15.33
C ARG A 82 -3.46 11.56 14.52
N GLY A 83 -3.55 11.50 13.19
CA GLY A 83 -2.66 12.20 12.27
C GLY A 83 -2.73 13.71 12.42
N ARG A 84 -3.93 14.26 12.57
CA ARG A 84 -4.11 15.71 12.82
C ARG A 84 -3.44 16.15 14.10
N SER A 85 -3.57 15.37 15.17
CA SER A 85 -2.93 15.65 16.43
C SER A 85 -1.41 15.73 16.28
N ARG A 86 -0.81 14.84 15.49
CA ARG A 86 0.62 14.88 15.19
C ARG A 86 1.00 16.07 14.33
N LEU A 87 0.16 16.42 13.35
CA LEU A 87 0.40 17.54 12.44
C LEU A 87 0.32 18.87 13.18
N ASP A 88 -0.57 19.00 14.15
CA ASP A 88 -0.74 20.21 14.95
C ASP A 88 0.48 20.49 15.84
N SER A 89 1.36 19.52 16.05
CA SER A 89 2.61 19.71 16.79
C SER A 89 3.68 20.43 15.96
N GLY A 90 3.42 20.71 14.69
CA GLY A 90 4.34 21.45 13.81
C GLY A 90 5.49 20.63 13.25
N HIS A 91 5.52 19.35 13.50
CA HIS A 91 6.62 18.49 13.02
C HIS A 91 6.19 17.63 11.84
N ARG A 92 6.25 18.20 10.65
CA ARG A 92 6.08 17.44 9.42
C ARG A 92 7.44 16.99 8.91
N THR A 93 7.73 15.72 9.12
CA THR A 93 8.92 15.08 8.55
C THR A 93 8.59 14.21 7.34
N TRP A 94 7.39 14.37 6.80
CA TRP A 94 6.91 13.55 5.70
C TRP A 94 7.58 13.99 4.41
N SER A 95 8.41 13.13 3.85
CA SER A 95 8.97 13.34 2.52
C SER A 95 8.70 12.10 1.68
N MET A 96 8.17 12.33 0.49
CA MET A 96 8.06 11.27 -0.49
C MET A 96 9.33 11.23 -1.32
N SER A 97 10.04 10.11 -1.26
CA SER A 97 11.19 9.91 -2.11
C SER A 97 10.75 9.25 -3.41
N LYS A 98 11.14 9.84 -4.55
CA LYS A 98 10.89 9.24 -5.85
C LYS A 98 12.18 8.60 -6.34
N GLY A 99 12.08 7.38 -6.80
CA GLY A 99 13.11 6.74 -7.63
C GLY A 99 13.85 5.60 -6.97
N ALA A 100 14.76 5.84 -6.06
CA ALA A 100 15.64 4.79 -5.57
C ALA A 100 14.98 3.92 -4.49
N LYS A 101 15.08 2.61 -4.66
CA LYS A 101 14.65 1.64 -3.65
C LYS A 101 15.56 1.77 -2.42
N LEU A 102 14.98 1.92 -1.25
CA LEU A 102 15.74 1.97 -0.01
C LEU A 102 16.49 0.65 0.18
N ALA A 103 17.81 0.73 0.41
CA ALA A 103 18.67 -0.45 0.47
C ALA A 103 18.22 -1.47 1.51
N GLU A 104 17.70 -0.99 2.65
CA GLU A 104 17.22 -1.83 3.74
C GLU A 104 16.06 -2.73 3.32
N PHE A 105 15.28 -2.30 2.34
CA PHE A 105 14.09 -3.00 1.89
C PHE A 105 14.30 -3.76 0.58
N ALA A 106 15.51 -3.69 0.03
CA ALA A 106 15.82 -4.35 -1.24
C ALA A 106 15.71 -5.87 -1.18
N ALA A 107 15.89 -6.45 0.00
CA ALA A 107 15.85 -7.90 0.21
C ALA A 107 14.44 -8.44 0.43
N ILE A 108 13.43 -7.59 0.51
CA ILE A 108 12.06 -8.05 0.75
C ILE A 108 11.54 -8.75 -0.51
N VAL A 109 11.06 -9.97 -0.33
CA VAL A 109 10.38 -10.72 -1.39
C VAL A 109 8.88 -10.64 -1.08
N TRP A 110 8.14 -10.01 -1.96
CA TRP A 110 6.71 -9.79 -1.78
C TRP A 110 5.91 -10.99 -2.26
N SER A 111 5.08 -11.56 -1.38
CA SER A 111 4.26 -12.71 -1.73
C SER A 111 3.01 -12.32 -2.51
N ARG A 112 2.56 -11.08 -2.39
CA ARG A 112 1.45 -10.52 -3.18
C ARG A 112 1.80 -9.12 -3.64
N THR A 113 1.26 -8.76 -4.79
CA THR A 113 1.46 -7.44 -5.40
C THR A 113 0.15 -6.95 -6.01
N ILE A 114 0.17 -5.75 -6.58
CA ILE A 114 -1.00 -5.21 -7.27
C ILE A 114 -1.46 -6.11 -8.44
N ALA A 115 -0.57 -6.95 -8.96
CA ALA A 115 -0.93 -7.90 -10.01
C ALA A 115 -1.96 -8.95 -9.56
N ASP A 116 -2.08 -9.16 -8.26
CA ASP A 116 -2.98 -10.15 -7.67
C ASP A 116 -4.39 -9.60 -7.39
N ILE A 117 -4.60 -8.31 -7.62
CA ILE A 117 -5.87 -7.65 -7.31
C ILE A 117 -6.83 -7.78 -8.47
N ARG A 118 -8.00 -8.39 -8.21
CA ARG A 118 -9.07 -8.56 -9.21
C ARG A 118 -10.03 -7.38 -9.13
N LEU A 119 -10.42 -6.88 -10.28
CA LEU A 119 -11.23 -5.66 -10.40
C LEU A 119 -12.71 -5.93 -10.70
N ASP A 120 -13.11 -7.18 -10.81
CA ASP A 120 -14.43 -7.57 -11.37
C ASP A 120 -15.60 -7.30 -10.43
N ASN A 121 -15.34 -7.35 -9.13
CA ASN A 121 -16.39 -7.38 -8.11
C ASN A 121 -15.88 -6.70 -6.84
N PRO A 122 -16.67 -5.79 -6.23
CA PRO A 122 -16.19 -5.06 -5.06
C PRO A 122 -15.87 -5.94 -3.85
N GLU A 123 -16.62 -7.01 -3.62
CA GLU A 123 -16.34 -7.91 -2.50
C GLU A 123 -15.01 -8.64 -2.70
N ILE A 124 -14.76 -9.14 -3.92
CA ILE A 124 -13.51 -9.79 -4.29
C ILE A 124 -12.36 -8.79 -4.22
N TYR A 125 -12.57 -7.58 -4.75
CA TYR A 125 -11.58 -6.51 -4.73
C TYR A 125 -11.15 -6.19 -3.29
N CYS A 126 -12.11 -5.92 -2.42
CA CYS A 126 -11.82 -5.59 -1.02
C CYS A 126 -11.13 -6.74 -0.28
N HIS A 127 -11.53 -7.98 -0.57
CA HIS A 127 -10.87 -9.16 -0.03
C HIS A 127 -9.42 -9.23 -0.50
N ASP A 128 -9.18 -9.06 -1.80
CA ASP A 128 -7.83 -9.12 -2.37
C ASP A 128 -6.93 -8.03 -1.79
N VAL A 129 -7.43 -6.81 -1.65
CA VAL A 129 -6.65 -5.70 -1.06
C VAL A 129 -6.33 -6.00 0.41
N THR A 130 -7.28 -6.52 1.17
CA THR A 130 -7.05 -6.91 2.56
C THR A 130 -6.00 -8.00 2.66
N GLN A 131 -6.06 -9.01 1.80
CA GLN A 131 -5.06 -10.08 1.75
C GLN A 131 -3.68 -9.54 1.35
N TRP A 132 -3.64 -8.58 0.43
CA TRP A 132 -2.41 -7.91 0.05
C TRP A 132 -1.78 -7.21 1.25
N ALA A 133 -2.58 -6.44 2.00
CA ALA A 133 -2.12 -5.76 3.22
C ALA A 133 -1.58 -6.76 4.25
N MET A 134 -2.28 -7.85 4.49
CA MET A 134 -1.84 -8.89 5.42
C MET A 134 -0.52 -9.53 4.96
N SER A 135 -0.36 -9.76 3.66
CA SER A 135 0.88 -10.32 3.12
C SER A 135 2.07 -9.39 3.32
N ILE A 136 1.87 -8.09 3.18
CA ILE A 136 2.95 -7.11 3.41
C ILE A 136 3.42 -7.17 4.87
N LEU A 137 2.49 -7.24 5.80
CA LEU A 137 2.83 -7.36 7.22
C LEU A 137 3.61 -8.65 7.50
N SER A 138 3.18 -9.75 6.93
CA SER A 138 3.83 -11.05 7.08
C SER A 138 5.23 -11.03 6.46
N ASP A 139 5.36 -10.50 5.24
CA ASP A 139 6.63 -10.44 4.51
C ASP A 139 7.67 -9.54 5.20
N THR A 140 7.24 -8.67 6.09
CA THR A 140 8.11 -7.69 6.76
C THR A 140 8.19 -7.88 8.28
N GLU A 141 7.75 -9.02 8.80
CA GLU A 141 7.78 -9.31 10.25
C GLU A 141 9.18 -9.24 10.85
N TRP A 142 10.21 -9.55 10.06
CA TRP A 142 11.60 -9.55 10.49
C TRP A 142 12.20 -8.16 10.64
N LEU A 143 11.51 -7.11 10.18
CA LEU A 143 12.00 -5.74 10.29
C LEU A 143 11.84 -5.22 11.72
N PRO A 144 12.78 -4.40 12.22
CA PRO A 144 12.63 -3.74 13.51
C PRO A 144 11.39 -2.85 13.55
N LYS A 145 10.70 -2.89 14.67
CA LYS A 145 9.53 -2.04 14.90
C LYS A 145 9.96 -0.64 15.35
#